data_393ffcda53b949e5c0454cf16e2d3e79
#
_entry.id   393ffcda53b949e5c0454cf16e2d3e79
#
_cell.length_a   1.000
_cell.length_b   1.000
_cell.length_c   1.000
_cell.angle_alpha   90.00
_cell.angle_beta   90.00
_cell.angle_gamma   90.00
#
_symmetry.space_group_name_H-M   'P 1'
#
loop_
_entity.id
_entity.type
_entity.pdbx_description
1 polymer ?
#
loop_
_entity_poly.entity_id
_entity_poly.type
_entity_poly.pdbx_seq_one_letter_code
_entity_poly.pdbx_strand_id
1 'polypeptide(L)'
;LAIHAPNLGLSLPDQPFGKDVANRGLYSALASFGGFDQISFCTAEQPPLSRLQEIFGAPPGAAQLTLAPLMHTDAAKQAGTLLRGQPYLSELAWERSHRHGDSAYSLVGMIHTLAPPKVRELIGEVLIAPVQPWDALICTSPAVRDCLEGLLDRWQEHLSKRFGGTCSPRPQLPLLPLGVDQADLLTQRADQGSREFLRGHLRLDESDVLVLWLGRLSFFEKAYPQGMFIALQKAAQRSGRRLHFAMAGWFPSGEEDYIRYRDAA
;
A
#
# COMPACT_ATOMS: atom_id res chain seq x y z
N LEU A 1 -6.39 -5.72 18.62
CA LEU A 1 -5.36 -5.34 17.66
C LEU A 1 -4.89 -3.92 17.94
N ALA A 2 -3.56 -3.64 17.86
CA ALA A 2 -3.02 -2.28 17.83
C ALA A 2 -2.52 -1.97 16.40
N ILE A 3 -2.71 -0.73 15.94
CA ILE A 3 -2.28 -0.26 14.62
C ILE A 3 -1.33 0.92 14.79
N HIS A 4 -0.10 0.77 14.31
CA HIS A 4 0.89 1.85 14.26
C HIS A 4 0.61 2.76 13.06
N ALA A 5 0.02 3.90 13.33
CA ALA A 5 -0.40 4.87 12.32
C ALA A 5 0.05 6.29 12.73
N PRO A 6 1.34 6.63 12.57
CA PRO A 6 1.88 7.93 13.01
C PRO A 6 1.07 9.11 12.50
N ASN A 7 0.72 9.06 11.24
CA ASN A 7 -0.21 9.99 10.60
C ASN A 7 -1.45 9.16 10.26
N LEU A 8 -2.51 9.31 10.99
CA LEU A 8 -3.73 8.49 10.84
C LEU A 8 -4.29 8.49 9.42
N GLY A 9 -3.78 9.36 8.53
CA GLY A 9 -4.37 9.52 7.20
C GLY A 9 -5.84 9.88 7.29
N LEU A 10 -6.19 10.68 8.28
CA LEU A 10 -7.57 11.10 8.60
C LEU A 10 -8.24 11.83 7.44
N SER A 11 -7.44 12.50 6.62
CA SER A 11 -7.83 12.96 5.30
C SER A 11 -6.83 12.37 4.32
N LEU A 12 -7.31 11.62 3.33
CA LEU A 12 -6.48 11.36 2.17
C LEU A 12 -6.15 12.72 1.54
N PRO A 13 -4.88 13.01 1.21
CA PRO A 13 -4.55 14.21 0.47
C PRO A 13 -5.30 14.20 -0.87
N ASP A 14 -5.49 15.35 -1.50
CA ASP A 14 -6.13 15.46 -2.82
C ASP A 14 -5.47 14.55 -3.87
N GLN A 15 -4.20 14.23 -3.65
CA GLN A 15 -3.39 13.35 -4.51
C GLN A 15 -2.81 12.18 -3.69
N PRO A 16 -3.62 11.20 -3.30
CA PRO A 16 -3.19 10.11 -2.43
C PRO A 16 -2.28 9.12 -3.16
N PHE A 17 -1.30 8.58 -2.44
CA PHE A 17 -0.60 7.41 -2.92
C PHE A 17 -1.46 6.15 -2.73
N GLY A 18 -1.32 5.19 -3.63
CA GLY A 18 -2.07 3.94 -3.55
C GLY A 18 -1.91 3.19 -2.23
N LYS A 19 -0.76 3.31 -1.55
CA LYS A 19 -0.55 2.73 -0.21
C LYS A 19 -1.45 3.35 0.86
N ASP A 20 -1.74 4.65 0.75
CA ASP A 20 -2.56 5.35 1.73
C ASP A 20 -4.03 4.93 1.59
N VAL A 21 -4.50 4.81 0.34
CA VAL A 21 -5.83 4.28 0.02
C VAL A 21 -5.97 2.82 0.47
N ALA A 22 -4.96 1.99 0.17
CA ALA A 22 -4.97 0.58 0.55
C ALA A 22 -4.95 0.38 2.08
N ASN A 23 -4.14 1.15 2.81
CA ASN A 23 -4.10 1.11 4.27
C ASN A 23 -5.43 1.54 4.90
N ARG A 24 -6.04 2.62 4.39
CA ARG A 24 -7.35 3.07 4.85
C ARG A 24 -8.40 1.98 4.65
N GLY A 25 -8.46 1.37 3.46
CA GLY A 25 -9.36 0.27 3.17
C GLY A 25 -9.13 -0.95 4.08
N LEU A 26 -7.86 -1.31 4.32
CA LEU A 26 -7.50 -2.39 5.22
C LEU A 26 -7.97 -2.11 6.65
N TYR A 27 -7.69 -0.92 7.19
CA TYR A 27 -8.07 -0.59 8.57
C TYR A 27 -9.58 -0.54 8.74
N SER A 28 -10.33 -0.01 7.76
CA SER A 28 -11.79 -0.06 7.75
C SER A 28 -12.32 -1.49 7.72
N ALA A 29 -11.74 -2.35 6.90
CA ALA A 29 -12.12 -3.76 6.81
C ALA A 29 -11.81 -4.51 8.11
N LEU A 30 -10.67 -4.27 8.73
CA LEU A 30 -10.31 -4.86 10.03
C LEU A 30 -11.27 -4.41 11.13
N ALA A 31 -11.64 -3.13 11.14
CA ALA A 31 -12.61 -2.60 12.09
C ALA A 31 -13.99 -3.23 11.93
N SER A 32 -14.44 -3.44 10.70
CA SER A 32 -15.79 -3.91 10.39
C SER A 32 -15.92 -5.45 10.41
N PHE A 33 -14.87 -6.17 9.99
CA PHE A 33 -14.95 -7.60 9.69
C PHE A 33 -13.83 -8.43 10.32
N GLY A 34 -12.88 -7.80 11.00
CA GLY A 34 -11.69 -8.47 11.56
C GLY A 34 -11.97 -9.33 12.79
N GLY A 35 -13.17 -9.28 13.36
CA GLY A 35 -13.53 -10.05 14.56
C GLY A 35 -12.81 -9.60 15.83
N PHE A 36 -12.30 -8.37 15.86
CA PHE A 36 -11.66 -7.80 17.03
C PHE A 36 -12.68 -7.10 17.95
N ASP A 37 -12.60 -7.32 19.25
CA ASP A 37 -13.39 -6.54 20.21
C ASP A 37 -12.94 -5.07 20.22
N GLN A 38 -11.63 -4.84 20.10
CA GLN A 38 -11.04 -3.50 20.15
C GLN A 38 -9.88 -3.36 19.16
N ILE A 39 -9.82 -2.18 18.52
CA ILE A 39 -8.67 -1.75 17.75
C ILE A 39 -8.16 -0.41 18.29
N SER A 40 -6.88 -0.39 18.70
CA SER A 40 -6.20 0.81 19.23
C SER A 40 -5.28 1.40 18.18
N PHE A 41 -5.56 2.62 17.72
CA PHE A 41 -4.69 3.35 16.82
C PHE A 41 -3.61 4.10 17.59
N CYS A 42 -2.35 3.68 17.43
CA CYS A 42 -1.18 4.36 17.98
C CYS A 42 -0.76 5.47 17.02
N THR A 43 -0.95 6.73 17.41
CA THR A 43 -0.78 7.89 16.54
C THR A 43 -0.11 9.06 17.24
N ALA A 44 0.62 9.89 16.49
CA ALA A 44 1.23 11.11 16.99
C ALA A 44 0.18 12.20 17.26
N GLU A 45 -0.88 12.25 16.42
CA GLU A 45 -2.00 13.15 16.60
C GLU A 45 -3.11 12.45 17.36
N GLN A 46 -3.76 13.17 18.28
CA GLN A 46 -4.86 12.63 19.09
C GLN A 46 -6.18 13.33 18.69
N PRO A 47 -6.74 13.01 17.53
CA PRO A 47 -8.00 13.60 17.09
C PRO A 47 -9.17 13.13 17.95
N PRO A 48 -10.33 13.81 17.89
CA PRO A 48 -11.54 13.31 18.54
C PRO A 48 -11.91 11.90 18.04
N LEU A 49 -12.36 11.03 18.92
CA LEU A 49 -12.80 9.66 18.57
C LEU A 49 -13.90 9.65 17.50
N SER A 50 -14.78 10.65 17.50
CA SER A 50 -15.80 10.81 16.46
C SER A 50 -15.22 10.89 15.06
N ARG A 51 -14.05 11.52 14.90
CA ARG A 51 -13.38 11.60 13.61
C ARG A 51 -12.82 10.25 13.16
N LEU A 52 -12.32 9.46 14.09
CA LEU A 52 -11.86 8.10 13.83
C LEU A 52 -13.03 7.21 13.38
N GLN A 53 -14.16 7.30 14.08
CA GLN A 53 -15.39 6.57 13.74
C GLN A 53 -15.94 6.97 12.37
N GLU A 54 -15.91 8.25 12.04
CA GLU A 54 -16.34 8.75 10.71
C GLU A 54 -15.49 8.16 9.58
N ILE A 55 -14.18 8.03 9.77
CA ILE A 55 -13.25 7.57 8.73
C ILE A 55 -13.27 6.06 8.53
N PHE A 56 -13.26 5.33 9.63
CA PHE A 56 -13.19 3.86 9.62
C PHE A 56 -14.56 3.20 9.81
N GLY A 57 -15.61 4.01 9.87
CA GLY A 57 -17.03 3.74 10.03
C GLY A 57 -17.40 2.29 10.32
N ALA A 58 -17.81 2.04 11.56
CA ALA A 58 -18.04 0.67 11.97
C ALA A 58 -19.54 0.40 12.10
N PRO A 59 -20.10 -0.60 11.39
CA PRO A 59 -21.48 -1.02 11.59
C PRO A 59 -21.70 -1.55 13.02
N PRO A 60 -22.94 -1.68 13.49
CA PRO A 60 -23.23 -2.30 14.77
C PRO A 60 -22.58 -3.68 14.90
N GLY A 61 -21.82 -3.87 15.98
CA GLY A 61 -21.06 -5.12 16.21
C GLY A 61 -19.61 -5.10 15.72
N ALA A 62 -19.15 -3.99 15.20
CA ALA A 62 -17.75 -3.81 14.83
C ALA A 62 -16.84 -3.55 16.05
N ALA A 63 -15.53 -3.60 15.82
CA ALA A 63 -14.54 -3.35 16.86
C ALA A 63 -14.69 -1.96 17.49
N GLN A 64 -14.52 -1.88 18.82
CA GLN A 64 -14.40 -0.60 19.50
C GLN A 64 -13.09 0.09 19.08
N LEU A 65 -13.18 1.29 18.51
CA LEU A 65 -12.01 2.06 18.13
C LEU A 65 -11.53 2.92 19.29
N THR A 66 -10.22 2.90 19.54
CA THR A 66 -9.56 3.70 20.58
C THR A 66 -8.30 4.36 20.04
N LEU A 67 -7.81 5.38 20.75
CA LEU A 67 -6.56 6.07 20.44
C LEU A 67 -5.55 5.81 21.55
N ALA A 68 -4.29 5.63 21.14
CA ALA A 68 -3.15 5.58 22.02
C ALA A 68 -2.04 6.49 21.51
N PRO A 69 -1.23 7.12 22.37
CA PRO A 69 -0.08 7.87 21.93
C PRO A 69 0.92 6.97 21.18
N LEU A 70 1.51 7.47 20.09
CA LEU A 70 2.41 6.71 19.22
C LEU A 70 3.56 6.04 19.97
N MET A 71 4.12 6.74 20.96
CA MET A 71 5.26 6.27 21.75
C MET A 71 4.88 5.37 22.91
N HIS A 72 3.59 5.13 23.15
CA HIS A 72 3.11 4.27 24.24
C HIS A 72 2.71 2.90 23.68
N THR A 73 3.65 1.98 23.65
CA THR A 73 3.45 0.63 23.09
C THR A 73 2.71 -0.33 24.02
N ASP A 74 2.21 0.16 25.19
CA ASP A 74 1.36 -0.64 26.08
C ASP A 74 0.07 -1.13 25.40
N ALA A 75 -0.50 -0.34 24.49
CA ALA A 75 -1.64 -0.77 23.68
C ALA A 75 -1.29 -1.97 22.79
N ALA A 76 -0.09 -2.01 22.23
CA ALA A 76 0.39 -3.16 21.45
C ALA A 76 0.59 -4.39 22.34
N LYS A 77 1.14 -4.22 23.53
CA LYS A 77 1.32 -5.30 24.50
C LYS A 77 -0.01 -5.88 24.96
N GLN A 78 -0.99 -5.05 25.26
CA GLN A 78 -2.34 -5.48 25.63
C GLN A 78 -3.05 -6.20 24.48
N ALA A 79 -2.87 -5.73 23.25
CA ALA A 79 -3.46 -6.32 22.07
C ALA A 79 -2.76 -7.60 21.59
N GLY A 80 -1.53 -7.86 22.01
CA GLY A 80 -0.70 -8.99 21.56
C GLY A 80 -0.17 -8.85 20.11
N THR A 81 -0.59 -7.83 19.37
CA THR A 81 -0.15 -7.60 17.99
C THR A 81 -0.16 -6.13 17.64
N LEU A 82 0.92 -5.67 16.99
CA LEU A 82 1.06 -4.34 16.42
C LEU A 82 1.16 -4.44 14.89
N LEU A 83 0.16 -3.95 14.20
CA LEU A 83 0.11 -3.87 12.73
C LEU A 83 0.65 -2.50 12.27
N ARG A 84 1.55 -2.51 11.29
CA ARG A 84 2.02 -1.33 10.57
C ARG A 84 1.67 -1.48 9.08
N GLY A 85 1.03 -0.49 8.49
CA GLY A 85 0.70 -0.46 7.05
C GLY A 85 1.91 -0.20 6.15
N GLN A 86 3.12 -0.51 6.62
CA GLN A 86 4.40 -0.39 5.93
C GLN A 86 5.34 -1.52 6.36
N PRO A 87 6.36 -1.87 5.55
CA PRO A 87 7.20 -3.04 5.83
C PRO A 87 8.35 -2.80 6.82
N TYR A 88 8.44 -1.63 7.43
CA TYR A 88 9.59 -1.24 8.24
C TYR A 88 9.42 -1.71 9.70
N LEU A 89 9.81 -2.95 9.99
CA LEU A 89 9.64 -3.54 11.32
C LEU A 89 10.84 -3.31 12.26
N SER A 90 12.02 -2.98 11.73
CA SER A 90 13.26 -2.94 12.52
C SER A 90 13.19 -2.00 13.70
N GLU A 91 12.73 -0.76 13.49
CA GLU A 91 12.59 0.23 14.57
C GLU A 91 11.58 -0.21 15.64
N LEU A 92 10.45 -0.79 15.22
CA LEU A 92 9.42 -1.30 16.15
C LEU A 92 9.91 -2.52 16.92
N ALA A 93 10.74 -3.36 16.30
CA ALA A 93 11.35 -4.50 16.98
C ALA A 93 12.34 -4.05 18.05
N TRP A 94 13.17 -3.05 17.79
CA TRP A 94 14.04 -2.45 18.79
C TRP A 94 13.25 -1.77 19.92
N GLU A 95 12.18 -1.05 19.60
CA GLU A 95 11.31 -0.44 20.60
C GLU A 95 10.65 -1.50 21.48
N ARG A 96 10.10 -2.56 20.90
CA ARG A 96 9.55 -3.71 21.64
C ARG A 96 10.57 -4.32 22.56
N SER A 97 11.76 -4.63 22.05
CA SER A 97 12.86 -5.27 22.78
C SER A 97 13.27 -4.45 24.00
N HIS A 98 13.49 -3.14 23.83
CA HIS A 98 13.94 -2.25 24.90
C HIS A 98 12.88 -1.98 25.98
N ARG A 99 11.60 -1.91 25.60
CA ARG A 99 10.53 -1.52 26.55
C ARG A 99 9.84 -2.69 27.22
N HIS A 100 9.63 -3.77 26.47
CA HIS A 100 8.73 -4.85 26.89
C HIS A 100 9.35 -6.24 26.77
N GLY A 101 10.49 -6.37 26.10
CA GLY A 101 11.10 -7.65 25.73
C GLY A 101 10.56 -8.22 24.42
N ASP A 102 11.35 -9.09 23.79
CA ASP A 102 11.13 -9.57 22.43
C ASP A 102 9.80 -10.31 22.21
N SER A 103 9.29 -10.97 23.24
CA SER A 103 8.07 -11.80 23.19
C SER A 103 6.79 -11.07 23.58
N ALA A 104 6.83 -9.75 23.81
CA ALA A 104 5.70 -9.03 24.36
C ALA A 104 4.47 -8.95 23.43
N TYR A 105 4.70 -8.87 22.12
CA TYR A 105 3.66 -8.86 21.08
C TYR A 105 4.28 -9.16 19.73
N SER A 106 3.44 -9.56 18.77
CA SER A 106 3.84 -9.76 17.36
C SER A 106 3.86 -8.45 16.60
N LEU A 107 4.79 -8.33 15.65
CA LEU A 107 4.85 -7.24 14.70
C LEU A 107 4.36 -7.71 13.33
N VAL A 108 3.49 -6.94 12.70
CA VAL A 108 2.98 -7.25 11.36
C VAL A 108 3.16 -6.01 10.48
N GLY A 109 3.90 -6.17 9.38
CA GLY A 109 4.09 -5.14 8.36
C GLY A 109 3.42 -5.51 7.06
N MET A 110 3.14 -4.51 6.20
CA MET A 110 2.58 -4.73 4.87
C MET A 110 3.49 -4.21 3.77
N ILE A 111 3.70 -5.00 2.73
CA ILE A 111 4.50 -4.64 1.57
C ILE A 111 3.62 -4.09 0.46
N HIS A 112 3.76 -2.79 0.17
CA HIS A 112 3.10 -2.12 -0.94
C HIS A 112 3.99 -2.00 -2.19
N THR A 113 5.30 -1.94 -2.00
CA THR A 113 6.27 -1.82 -3.09
C THR A 113 7.65 -2.30 -2.66
N LEU A 114 8.39 -2.87 -3.61
CA LEU A 114 9.80 -3.21 -3.47
C LEU A 114 10.69 -2.42 -4.46
N ALA A 115 10.09 -1.51 -5.23
CA ALA A 115 10.78 -0.80 -6.30
C ALA A 115 11.87 0.16 -5.79
N PRO A 116 11.64 1.04 -4.80
CA PRO A 116 12.67 1.95 -4.34
C PRO A 116 13.81 1.22 -3.62
N PRO A 117 15.09 1.53 -3.92
CA PRO A 117 16.24 0.93 -3.23
C PRO A 117 16.16 1.05 -1.71
N LYS A 118 15.78 2.22 -1.21
CA LYS A 118 15.67 2.48 0.23
C LYS A 118 14.64 1.58 0.93
N VAL A 119 13.56 1.23 0.26
CA VAL A 119 12.56 0.28 0.81
C VAL A 119 13.20 -1.09 1.00
N ARG A 120 13.99 -1.56 0.03
CA ARG A 120 14.68 -2.85 0.10
C ARG A 120 15.74 -2.89 1.20
N GLU A 121 16.46 -1.78 1.41
CA GLU A 121 17.42 -1.64 2.52
C GLU A 121 16.70 -1.78 3.86
N LEU A 122 15.67 -0.97 4.09
CA LEU A 122 14.88 -0.96 5.33
C LEU A 122 14.20 -2.31 5.62
N ILE A 123 13.82 -3.05 4.58
CA ILE A 123 13.31 -4.42 4.75
C ILE A 123 14.46 -5.37 5.15
N GLY A 124 15.64 -5.24 4.55
CA GLY A 124 16.82 -6.06 4.88
C GLY A 124 17.26 -5.93 6.35
N GLU A 125 17.02 -4.78 6.96
CA GLU A 125 17.35 -4.52 8.37
C GLU A 125 16.63 -5.46 9.36
N VAL A 126 15.55 -6.15 8.95
CA VAL A 126 14.88 -7.17 9.80
C VAL A 126 15.82 -8.30 10.19
N LEU A 127 16.89 -8.55 9.42
CA LEU A 127 17.88 -9.59 9.70
C LEU A 127 18.94 -9.20 10.74
N ILE A 128 18.98 -7.92 11.13
CA ILE A 128 19.89 -7.41 12.18
C ILE A 128 19.14 -6.82 13.36
N ALA A 129 17.84 -6.63 13.23
CA ALA A 129 16.96 -6.18 14.30
C ALA A 129 16.41 -7.39 15.11
N PRO A 130 15.92 -7.20 16.34
CA PRO A 130 15.35 -8.28 17.16
C PRO A 130 13.94 -8.67 16.69
N VAL A 131 13.78 -8.90 15.37
CA VAL A 131 12.59 -9.46 14.76
C VAL A 131 12.50 -10.94 15.09
N GLN A 132 11.30 -11.44 15.36
CA GLN A 132 11.05 -12.78 15.85
C GLN A 132 10.36 -13.65 14.79
N PRO A 133 10.43 -15.01 14.89
CA PRO A 133 9.82 -15.90 13.90
C PRO A 133 8.28 -15.85 13.86
N TRP A 134 7.64 -15.23 14.83
CA TRP A 134 6.20 -14.97 14.85
C TRP A 134 5.81 -13.57 14.33
N ASP A 135 6.78 -12.71 14.02
CA ASP A 135 6.53 -11.46 13.31
C ASP A 135 6.26 -11.76 11.82
N ALA A 136 5.58 -10.87 11.12
CA ALA A 136 5.20 -11.11 9.74
C ALA A 136 5.35 -9.89 8.84
N LEU A 137 5.72 -10.15 7.58
CA LEU A 137 5.63 -9.19 6.48
C LEU A 137 4.61 -9.70 5.46
N ILE A 138 3.44 -9.09 5.44
CA ILE A 138 2.36 -9.45 4.52
C ILE A 138 2.77 -9.15 3.09
N CYS A 139 2.79 -10.19 2.25
CA CYS A 139 3.07 -10.12 0.83
C CYS A 139 1.75 -10.00 0.06
N THR A 140 1.63 -8.98 -0.79
CA THR A 140 0.39 -8.69 -1.51
C THR A 140 0.21 -9.51 -2.80
N SER A 141 1.23 -10.26 -3.21
CA SER A 141 1.17 -11.23 -4.32
C SER A 141 2.26 -12.29 -4.21
N PRO A 142 2.13 -13.44 -4.90
CA PRO A 142 3.19 -14.43 -4.96
C PRO A 142 4.52 -13.84 -5.47
N ALA A 143 4.49 -12.99 -6.49
CA ALA A 143 5.69 -12.35 -7.03
C ALA A 143 6.39 -11.45 -6.00
N VAL A 144 5.64 -10.76 -5.14
CA VAL A 144 6.20 -9.97 -4.03
C VAL A 144 6.87 -10.89 -3.03
N ARG A 145 6.24 -12.01 -2.66
CA ARG A 145 6.83 -12.98 -1.74
C ARG A 145 8.13 -13.56 -2.28
N ASP A 146 8.14 -14.06 -3.52
CA ASP A 146 9.32 -14.66 -4.14
C ASP A 146 10.48 -13.65 -4.25
N CYS A 147 10.16 -12.39 -4.60
CA CYS A 147 11.14 -11.31 -4.63
C CYS A 147 11.71 -11.01 -3.24
N LEU A 148 10.87 -11.02 -2.21
CA LEU A 148 11.27 -10.77 -0.83
C LEU A 148 12.13 -11.91 -0.26
N GLU A 149 11.74 -13.16 -0.51
CA GLU A 149 12.55 -14.33 -0.16
C GLU A 149 13.97 -14.21 -0.75
N GLY A 150 14.09 -13.95 -2.05
CA GLY A 150 15.38 -13.76 -2.70
C GLY A 150 16.16 -12.52 -2.22
N LEU A 151 15.48 -11.49 -1.76
CA LEU A 151 16.11 -10.32 -1.12
C LEU A 151 16.74 -10.72 0.22
N LEU A 152 15.96 -11.36 1.08
CA LEU A 152 16.40 -11.79 2.41
C LEU A 152 17.52 -12.85 2.33
N ASP A 153 17.46 -13.76 1.35
CA ASP A 153 18.54 -14.73 1.10
C ASP A 153 19.88 -14.03 0.82
N ARG A 154 19.88 -13.06 -0.09
CA ARG A 154 21.10 -12.30 -0.43
C ARG A 154 21.64 -11.49 0.75
N TRP A 155 20.76 -10.88 1.52
CA TRP A 155 21.16 -10.16 2.73
C TRP A 155 21.78 -11.12 3.76
N GLN A 156 21.15 -12.26 4.02
CA GLN A 156 21.62 -13.26 4.96
C GLN A 156 22.97 -13.82 4.53
N GLU A 157 23.15 -14.14 3.26
CA GLU A 157 24.42 -14.58 2.70
C GLU A 157 25.52 -13.52 2.90
N HIS A 158 25.22 -12.25 2.60
CA HIS A 158 26.15 -11.15 2.79
C HIS A 158 26.55 -10.98 4.26
N LEU A 159 25.59 -10.96 5.17
CA LEU A 159 25.85 -10.80 6.61
C LEU A 159 26.66 -11.96 7.17
N SER A 160 26.34 -13.20 6.78
CA SER A 160 27.08 -14.39 7.20
C SER A 160 28.54 -14.38 6.71
N LYS A 161 28.78 -13.95 5.48
CA LYS A 161 30.14 -13.79 4.93
C LYS A 161 30.92 -12.68 5.62
N ARG A 162 30.25 -11.57 5.96
CA ARG A 162 30.90 -10.39 6.51
C ARG A 162 31.23 -10.51 8.00
N PHE A 163 30.32 -11.07 8.78
CA PHE A 163 30.41 -11.10 10.24
C PHE A 163 30.62 -12.50 10.81
N GLY A 164 30.47 -13.54 10.01
CA GLY A 164 30.43 -14.93 10.47
C GLY A 164 29.11 -15.28 11.19
N GLY A 165 28.83 -16.55 11.36
CA GLY A 165 27.65 -17.02 12.08
C GLY A 165 26.34 -17.04 11.25
N THR A 166 25.22 -17.19 11.96
CA THR A 166 23.88 -17.25 11.39
C THR A 166 23.12 -15.98 11.73
N CYS A 167 22.32 -15.49 10.78
CA CYS A 167 21.44 -14.34 11.02
C CYS A 167 20.26 -14.69 11.92
N SER A 168 19.63 -13.66 12.46
CA SER A 168 18.39 -13.75 13.23
C SER A 168 17.29 -14.50 12.47
N PRO A 169 16.29 -15.07 13.18
CA PRO A 169 15.15 -15.67 12.53
C PRO A 169 14.47 -14.67 11.60
N ARG A 170 13.91 -15.19 10.51
CA ARG A 170 13.15 -14.38 9.55
C ARG A 170 11.71 -14.22 10.01
N PRO A 171 11.08 -13.08 9.70
CA PRO A 171 9.64 -12.95 9.86
C PRO A 171 8.91 -13.91 8.89
N GLN A 172 7.67 -14.25 9.22
CA GLN A 172 6.79 -14.97 8.30
C GLN A 172 6.44 -14.10 7.10
N LEU A 173 6.16 -14.75 5.95
CA LEU A 173 5.82 -14.08 4.69
C LEU A 173 4.42 -14.53 4.21
N PRO A 174 3.35 -14.23 4.96
CA PRO A 174 2.01 -14.62 4.57
C PRO A 174 1.55 -13.90 3.31
N LEU A 175 0.79 -14.61 2.46
CA LEU A 175 0.20 -14.04 1.26
C LEU A 175 -1.21 -13.52 1.58
N LEU A 176 -1.40 -12.21 1.45
CA LEU A 176 -2.69 -11.54 1.58
C LEU A 176 -2.83 -10.49 0.48
N PRO A 177 -3.58 -10.78 -0.60
CA PRO A 177 -3.84 -9.81 -1.65
C PRO A 177 -4.54 -8.56 -1.12
N LEU A 178 -4.28 -7.42 -1.76
CA LEU A 178 -5.02 -6.19 -1.44
C LEU A 178 -6.49 -6.36 -1.78
N GLY A 179 -7.36 -5.97 -0.85
CA GLY A 179 -8.80 -5.95 -1.05
C GLY A 179 -9.24 -4.75 -1.89
N VAL A 180 -10.43 -4.85 -2.46
CA VAL A 180 -11.14 -3.77 -3.14
C VAL A 180 -12.58 -3.69 -2.61
N ASP A 181 -13.14 -2.49 -2.58
CA ASP A 181 -14.57 -2.33 -2.30
C ASP A 181 -15.38 -2.69 -3.54
N GLN A 182 -15.88 -3.93 -3.55
CA GLN A 182 -16.66 -4.45 -4.67
C GLN A 182 -18.01 -3.74 -4.81
N ALA A 183 -18.65 -3.33 -3.71
CA ALA A 183 -19.95 -2.69 -3.76
C ALA A 183 -19.85 -1.32 -4.42
N ASP A 184 -18.82 -0.53 -4.08
CA ASP A 184 -18.55 0.75 -4.70
C ASP A 184 -18.25 0.61 -6.20
N LEU A 185 -17.40 -0.34 -6.58
CA LEU A 185 -17.08 -0.61 -7.99
C LEU A 185 -18.31 -1.06 -8.80
N LEU A 186 -19.20 -1.87 -8.23
CA LEU A 186 -20.43 -2.28 -8.89
C LEU A 186 -21.40 -1.12 -9.07
N THR A 187 -21.51 -0.24 -8.08
CA THR A 187 -22.30 0.99 -8.15
C THR A 187 -21.78 1.90 -9.26
N GLN A 188 -20.47 2.14 -9.31
CA GLN A 188 -19.86 2.94 -10.37
C GLN A 188 -20.02 2.30 -11.77
N ARG A 189 -19.94 0.97 -11.87
CA ARG A 189 -20.17 0.25 -13.12
C ARG A 189 -21.60 0.41 -13.66
N ALA A 190 -22.59 0.55 -12.78
CA ALA A 190 -23.98 0.75 -13.16
C ALA A 190 -24.26 2.16 -13.75
N ASP A 191 -23.36 3.11 -13.54
CA ASP A 191 -23.47 4.46 -14.08
C ASP A 191 -23.13 4.50 -15.58
N GLN A 192 -24.16 4.42 -16.41
CA GLN A 192 -24.01 4.53 -17.86
C GLN A 192 -23.72 5.98 -18.31
N GLY A 193 -24.17 6.97 -17.57
CA GLY A 193 -23.99 8.39 -17.90
C GLY A 193 -22.53 8.83 -17.95
N SER A 194 -21.68 8.31 -17.07
CA SER A 194 -20.24 8.60 -17.06
C SER A 194 -19.55 8.18 -18.34
N ARG A 195 -19.93 7.03 -18.93
CA ARG A 195 -19.37 6.56 -20.20
C ARG A 195 -19.78 7.47 -21.36
N GLU A 196 -21.05 7.81 -21.44
CA GLU A 196 -21.61 8.67 -22.48
C GLU A 196 -21.01 10.08 -22.39
N PHE A 197 -20.92 10.64 -21.19
CA PHE A 197 -20.29 11.91 -20.92
C PHE A 197 -18.85 11.96 -21.44
N LEU A 198 -18.02 10.97 -21.06
CA LEU A 198 -16.61 10.95 -21.45
C LEU A 198 -16.46 10.81 -22.99
N ARG A 199 -17.22 9.93 -23.62
CA ARG A 199 -17.18 9.75 -25.08
C ARG A 199 -17.64 11.00 -25.80
N GLY A 200 -18.71 11.65 -25.35
CA GLY A 200 -19.19 12.92 -25.88
C GLY A 200 -18.18 14.06 -25.72
N HIS A 201 -17.58 14.18 -24.53
CA HIS A 201 -16.55 15.19 -24.24
C HIS A 201 -15.32 15.04 -25.16
N LEU A 202 -14.90 13.81 -25.42
CA LEU A 202 -13.80 13.50 -26.31
C LEU A 202 -14.20 13.43 -27.79
N ARG A 203 -15.48 13.64 -28.12
CA ARG A 203 -16.04 13.58 -29.47
C ARG A 203 -15.73 12.28 -30.21
N LEU A 204 -15.95 11.17 -29.51
CA LEU A 204 -15.67 9.82 -30.03
C LEU A 204 -16.90 9.27 -30.77
N ASP A 205 -16.68 8.68 -31.94
CA ASP A 205 -17.70 7.92 -32.67
C ASP A 205 -17.87 6.51 -32.03
N GLU A 206 -19.01 5.85 -32.30
CA GLU A 206 -19.25 4.50 -31.74
C GLU A 206 -18.19 3.49 -32.14
N SER A 207 -17.66 3.59 -33.36
CA SER A 207 -16.60 2.71 -33.86
C SER A 207 -15.21 2.98 -33.28
N ASP A 208 -15.02 4.15 -32.62
CA ASP A 208 -13.74 4.51 -32.03
C ASP A 208 -13.44 3.68 -30.79
N VAL A 209 -12.18 3.34 -30.62
CA VAL A 209 -11.68 2.63 -29.44
C VAL A 209 -11.03 3.64 -28.51
N LEU A 210 -11.57 3.74 -27.29
CA LEU A 210 -10.94 4.50 -26.23
C LEU A 210 -10.12 3.56 -25.35
N VAL A 211 -8.82 3.80 -25.28
CA VAL A 211 -7.91 3.15 -24.34
C VAL A 211 -7.65 4.13 -23.19
N LEU A 212 -7.99 3.71 -21.99
CA LEU A 212 -7.79 4.51 -20.78
C LEU A 212 -6.61 3.96 -19.98
N TRP A 213 -5.66 4.83 -19.64
CA TRP A 213 -4.67 4.57 -18.63
C TRP A 213 -5.00 5.42 -17.39
N LEU A 214 -5.09 4.78 -16.22
CA LEU A 214 -5.45 5.43 -14.97
C LEU A 214 -4.35 5.24 -13.93
N GLY A 215 -3.83 6.34 -13.38
CA GLY A 215 -2.83 6.30 -12.32
C GLY A 215 -1.92 7.53 -12.32
N ARG A 216 -0.96 7.57 -11.40
CA ARG A 216 0.04 8.65 -11.37
C ARG A 216 0.81 8.69 -12.69
N LEU A 217 0.89 9.88 -13.28
CA LEU A 217 1.61 10.11 -14.52
C LEU A 217 3.09 10.36 -14.19
N SER A 218 3.77 9.29 -13.78
CA SER A 218 5.20 9.28 -13.46
C SER A 218 5.94 8.49 -14.52
N PHE A 219 6.80 9.16 -15.25
CA PHE A 219 7.59 8.62 -16.36
C PHE A 219 8.43 7.40 -15.95
N PHE A 220 8.94 7.38 -14.72
CA PHE A 220 9.86 6.34 -14.25
C PHE A 220 9.17 5.22 -13.45
N GLU A 221 8.05 5.54 -12.79
CA GLU A 221 7.47 4.63 -11.79
C GLU A 221 6.25 3.86 -12.30
N LYS A 222 5.46 4.44 -13.22
CA LYS A 222 4.14 3.88 -13.56
C LYS A 222 3.90 3.69 -15.05
N ALA A 223 4.18 4.69 -15.85
CA ALA A 223 3.78 4.68 -17.24
C ALA A 223 4.92 5.12 -18.13
N TYR A 224 5.64 4.16 -18.69
CA TYR A 224 6.66 4.44 -19.72
C TYR A 224 5.98 4.78 -21.04
N PRO A 225 5.92 6.07 -21.44
CA PRO A 225 5.02 6.51 -22.51
C PRO A 225 5.42 6.00 -23.89
N GLN A 226 6.71 5.96 -24.23
CA GLN A 226 7.16 5.60 -25.58
C GLN A 226 6.71 4.20 -25.98
N GLY A 227 6.87 3.21 -25.11
CA GLY A 227 6.43 1.84 -25.36
C GLY A 227 4.92 1.73 -25.56
N MET A 228 4.15 2.48 -24.77
CA MET A 228 2.69 2.53 -24.89
C MET A 228 2.24 3.19 -26.19
N PHE A 229 2.80 4.35 -26.55
CA PHE A 229 2.44 5.07 -27.79
C PHE A 229 2.76 4.25 -29.02
N ILE A 230 3.94 3.62 -29.10
CA ILE A 230 4.32 2.74 -30.20
C ILE A 230 3.37 1.52 -30.30
N ALA A 231 3.03 0.90 -29.15
CA ALA A 231 2.11 -0.24 -29.13
C ALA A 231 0.71 0.14 -29.63
N LEU A 232 0.20 1.29 -29.17
CA LEU A 232 -1.11 1.81 -29.59
C LEU A 232 -1.13 2.18 -31.10
N GLN A 233 -0.07 2.83 -31.58
CA GLN A 233 0.07 3.13 -32.98
C GLN A 233 0.03 1.86 -33.85
N LYS A 234 0.79 0.83 -33.49
CA LYS A 234 0.78 -0.47 -34.20
C LYS A 234 -0.58 -1.15 -34.11
N ALA A 235 -1.27 -1.06 -32.98
CA ALA A 235 -2.61 -1.62 -32.80
C ALA A 235 -3.63 -0.90 -33.69
N ALA A 236 -3.58 0.42 -33.81
CA ALA A 236 -4.41 1.19 -34.74
C ALA A 236 -4.17 0.78 -36.21
N GLN A 237 -2.91 0.71 -36.61
CA GLN A 237 -2.54 0.28 -37.98
C GLN A 237 -3.03 -1.13 -38.28
N ARG A 238 -2.90 -2.08 -37.37
CA ARG A 238 -3.31 -3.48 -37.58
C ARG A 238 -4.82 -3.67 -37.60
N SER A 239 -5.54 -2.92 -36.77
CA SER A 239 -6.99 -3.05 -36.63
C SER A 239 -7.76 -2.21 -37.66
N GLY A 240 -7.12 -1.23 -38.29
CA GLY A 240 -7.77 -0.21 -39.12
C GLY A 240 -8.75 0.69 -38.37
N ARG A 241 -8.75 0.63 -37.05
CA ARG A 241 -9.65 1.41 -36.20
C ARG A 241 -8.97 2.68 -35.66
N ARG A 242 -9.76 3.72 -35.48
CA ARG A 242 -9.31 4.94 -34.82
C ARG A 242 -9.20 4.67 -33.32
N LEU A 243 -7.98 4.78 -32.77
CA LEU A 243 -7.72 4.64 -31.35
C LEU A 243 -7.49 6.02 -30.72
N HIS A 244 -8.16 6.24 -29.60
CA HIS A 244 -7.92 7.38 -28.73
C HIS A 244 -7.29 6.89 -27.44
N PHE A 245 -6.25 7.55 -26.98
CA PHE A 245 -5.58 7.22 -25.73
C PHE A 245 -5.76 8.35 -24.72
N ALA A 246 -6.47 8.06 -23.64
CA ALA A 246 -6.67 8.99 -22.53
C ALA A 246 -5.83 8.55 -21.33
N MET A 247 -5.04 9.46 -20.81
CA MET A 247 -4.27 9.28 -19.57
C MET A 247 -4.90 10.12 -18.48
N ALA A 248 -5.38 9.50 -17.42
CA ALA A 248 -6.00 10.15 -16.28
C ALA A 248 -5.22 9.90 -15.00
N GLY A 249 -4.89 10.98 -14.30
CA GLY A 249 -4.12 10.96 -13.07
C GLY A 249 -3.45 12.30 -12.80
N TRP A 250 -2.49 12.28 -11.91
CA TRP A 250 -1.75 13.49 -11.53
C TRP A 250 -0.23 13.29 -11.74
N PHE A 251 0.47 14.40 -11.94
CA PHE A 251 1.91 14.43 -12.20
C PHE A 251 2.65 14.66 -10.87
N PRO A 252 3.42 13.68 -10.36
CA PRO A 252 4.15 13.83 -9.09
C PRO A 252 5.17 14.95 -9.09
N SER A 253 5.85 15.19 -10.21
CA SER A 253 6.80 16.28 -10.41
C SER A 253 6.17 17.51 -11.10
N GLY A 254 4.84 17.57 -11.18
CA GLY A 254 4.11 18.69 -11.77
C GLY A 254 4.39 18.89 -13.27
N GLU A 255 4.68 20.13 -13.65
CA GLU A 255 4.83 20.52 -15.06
C GLU A 255 5.97 19.78 -15.78
N GLU A 256 7.04 19.39 -15.08
CA GLU A 256 8.16 18.65 -15.67
C GLU A 256 7.72 17.28 -16.21
N ASP A 257 6.92 16.54 -15.45
CA ASP A 257 6.38 15.26 -15.90
C ASP A 257 5.43 15.46 -17.07
N TYR A 258 4.57 16.50 -17.03
CA TYR A 258 3.67 16.82 -18.15
C TYR A 258 4.43 17.08 -19.45
N ILE A 259 5.50 17.89 -19.40
CA ILE A 259 6.33 18.19 -20.57
C ILE A 259 6.93 16.91 -21.15
N ARG A 260 7.46 16.02 -20.31
CA ARG A 260 8.02 14.74 -20.75
C ARG A 260 7.00 13.85 -21.47
N TYR A 261 5.76 13.80 -20.99
CA TYR A 261 4.70 13.04 -21.64
C TYR A 261 4.28 13.67 -22.97
N ARG A 262 4.14 14.99 -23.01
CA ARG A 262 3.83 15.74 -24.22
C ARG A 262 4.91 15.53 -25.31
N ASP A 263 6.18 15.64 -24.93
CA ASP A 263 7.29 15.54 -25.87
C ASP A 263 7.53 14.08 -26.36
N ALA A 264 6.98 13.09 -25.64
CA ALA A 264 7.02 11.68 -26.00
C ALA A 264 5.86 11.24 -26.90
N ALA A 265 4.79 12.04 -27.01
CA ALA A 265 3.59 11.76 -27.81
C ALA A 265 3.75 12.21 -29.26
#